data_e6ea264c6ece691356d6b47b964f6cf9
#
_entry.id   e6ea264c6ece691356d6b47b964f6cf9
#
_cell.length_a   1.000
_cell.length_b   1.000
_cell.length_c   1.000
_cell.angle_alpha   90.00
_cell.angle_beta   90.00
_cell.angle_gamma   90.00
#
_symmetry.space_group_name_H-M   'P 1'
#
loop_
_entity.id
_entity.type
_entity.pdbx_description
1 polymer ?
#
loop_
_entity_poly.entity_id
_entity_poly.type
_entity_poly.pdbx_seq_one_letter_code
_entity_poly.pdbx_strand_id
1 'polypeptide(L)'
;MSKQIEISFPAPGFVRAVFNNPPINLVDPDTISELSALIEKLETDPEIKVIVFESADPDFFLAHYDVLVDKARTAAMAKGPTGMHPWLDVLVRLSKVPVVSIASIRGRARGAGSEFALSCDIRFASAEKAVLGQFEVGVGAVPGGNPMARLAGLMGRGRAIEVVLGADDFPGALAERYGYVNRAIPDADLDAFVDRFARRIAGFDKGALADAKRFIDEASLPGDELFPPALDQFFISTRRPTTRARMAKLLEAGLQKRSDIELNLGERVASTGRGDLASETAAPEQ
;
A
#
# COMPACT_ATOMS: atom_id res chain seq x y z
N MET A 1 -0.75 12.82 19.91
CA MET A 1 -0.11 11.81 19.07
C MET A 1 0.77 12.52 18.06
N SER A 2 1.92 11.97 17.68
CA SER A 2 2.76 12.55 16.63
C SER A 2 2.05 12.40 15.30
N LYS A 3 2.14 13.40 14.45
CA LYS A 3 1.58 13.37 13.09
C LYS A 3 2.38 12.36 12.26
N GLN A 4 1.68 11.44 11.60
CA GLN A 4 2.30 10.36 10.82
C GLN A 4 2.42 10.69 9.32
N ILE A 5 1.72 11.72 8.84
CA ILE A 5 1.77 12.17 7.45
C ILE A 5 2.13 13.66 7.41
N GLU A 6 3.30 13.96 6.88
CA GLU A 6 3.76 15.33 6.70
C GLU A 6 3.27 15.88 5.35
N ILE A 7 2.60 17.03 5.37
CA ILE A 7 2.04 17.65 4.17
C ILE A 7 2.82 18.90 3.81
N SER A 8 3.19 19.04 2.55
CA SER A 8 3.78 20.23 1.97
C SER A 8 3.17 20.57 0.61
N PHE A 9 3.42 21.81 0.15
CA PHE A 9 2.87 22.35 -1.09
C PHE A 9 4.02 22.84 -2.00
N PRO A 10 4.67 21.95 -2.79
CA PRO A 10 5.84 22.31 -3.60
C PRO A 10 5.55 23.30 -4.73
N ALA A 11 4.29 23.42 -5.18
CA ALA A 11 3.82 24.36 -6.18
C ALA A 11 2.30 24.55 -6.06
N PRO A 12 1.70 25.61 -6.65
CA PRO A 12 0.26 25.73 -6.75
C PRO A 12 -0.37 24.50 -7.36
N GLY A 13 -1.39 23.92 -6.72
CA GLY A 13 -2.08 22.70 -7.16
C GLY A 13 -1.35 21.39 -6.90
N PHE A 14 -0.14 21.43 -6.34
CA PHE A 14 0.66 20.23 -6.04
C PHE A 14 0.82 20.05 -4.53
N VAL A 15 0.33 18.92 -4.02
CA VAL A 15 0.47 18.47 -2.62
C VAL A 15 1.46 17.31 -2.56
N ARG A 16 2.35 17.33 -1.56
CA ARG A 16 3.23 16.22 -1.21
C ARG A 16 2.87 15.73 0.18
N ALA A 17 2.64 14.43 0.32
CA ALA A 17 2.33 13.75 1.56
C ALA A 17 3.42 12.70 1.84
N VAL A 18 4.15 12.86 2.94
CA VAL A 18 5.28 12.02 3.32
C VAL A 18 4.89 11.19 4.53
N PHE A 19 4.86 9.87 4.40
CA PHE A 19 4.67 8.96 5.52
C PHE A 19 5.90 8.96 6.42
N ASN A 20 5.68 9.18 7.70
CA ASN A 20 6.72 9.21 8.74
C ASN A 20 6.21 8.61 10.05
N ASN A 21 6.03 7.29 10.07
CA ASN A 21 5.59 6.52 11.24
C ASN A 21 6.64 5.44 11.58
N PRO A 22 7.76 5.82 12.25
CA PRO A 22 8.82 4.88 12.59
C PRO A 22 8.30 3.76 13.53
N PRO A 23 8.91 2.53 13.48
CA PRO A 23 10.20 2.25 12.80
C PRO A 23 10.12 1.85 11.32
N ILE A 24 8.96 1.51 10.76
CA ILE A 24 8.81 0.91 9.42
C ILE A 24 7.54 1.37 8.68
N ASN A 25 6.93 2.47 9.06
CA ASN A 25 5.69 2.98 8.46
C ASN A 25 4.55 1.95 8.44
N LEU A 26 4.21 1.40 9.61
CA LEU A 26 3.01 0.57 9.75
C LEU A 26 1.74 1.42 9.56
N VAL A 27 0.73 0.83 8.93
CA VAL A 27 -0.60 1.42 8.85
C VAL A 27 -1.38 1.09 10.12
N ASP A 28 -1.82 2.08 10.84
CA ASP A 28 -2.60 1.97 12.07
C ASP A 28 -3.85 2.87 12.05
N PRO A 29 -4.70 2.90 13.10
CA PRO A 29 -5.87 3.76 13.15
C PRO A 29 -5.57 5.26 13.03
N ASP A 30 -4.39 5.72 13.47
CA ASP A 30 -4.00 7.13 13.36
C ASP A 30 -3.65 7.46 11.91
N THR A 31 -2.87 6.60 11.22
CA THR A 31 -2.61 6.69 9.77
C THR A 31 -3.92 6.76 8.98
N ILE A 32 -4.88 5.86 9.30
CA ILE A 32 -6.19 5.83 8.60
C ILE A 32 -6.96 7.13 8.82
N SER A 33 -6.96 7.65 10.05
CA SER A 33 -7.64 8.90 10.36
C SER A 33 -7.03 10.12 9.65
N GLU A 34 -5.69 10.19 9.60
CA GLU A 34 -4.98 11.25 8.87
C GLU A 34 -5.21 11.15 7.36
N LEU A 35 -5.21 9.93 6.79
CA LEU A 35 -5.55 9.70 5.38
C LEU A 35 -6.99 10.09 5.07
N SER A 36 -7.96 9.74 5.93
CA SER A 36 -9.36 10.12 5.74
C SER A 36 -9.55 11.63 5.70
N ALA A 37 -8.90 12.37 6.61
CA ALA A 37 -8.94 13.83 6.62
C ALA A 37 -8.24 14.45 5.40
N LEU A 38 -7.14 13.86 4.95
CA LEU A 38 -6.44 14.30 3.73
C LEU A 38 -7.31 14.07 2.50
N ILE A 39 -7.96 12.92 2.38
CA ILE A 39 -8.86 12.60 1.26
C ILE A 39 -10.03 13.57 1.21
N GLU A 40 -10.67 13.89 2.35
CA GLU A 40 -11.72 14.91 2.42
C GLU A 40 -11.24 16.25 1.86
N LYS A 41 -10.00 16.65 2.17
CA LYS A 41 -9.40 17.85 1.59
C LYS A 41 -9.21 17.73 0.08
N LEU A 42 -8.76 16.57 -0.43
CA LEU A 42 -8.59 16.34 -1.88
C LEU A 42 -9.93 16.38 -2.62
N GLU A 43 -11.01 15.94 -2.00
CA GLU A 43 -12.37 15.97 -2.55
C GLU A 43 -12.95 17.38 -2.63
N THR A 44 -12.62 18.25 -1.66
CA THR A 44 -13.29 19.54 -1.47
C THR A 44 -12.49 20.76 -1.90
N ASP A 45 -11.16 20.68 -1.92
CA ASP A 45 -10.29 21.81 -2.27
C ASP A 45 -10.18 21.97 -3.81
N PRO A 46 -10.73 23.06 -4.38
CA PRO A 46 -10.73 23.28 -5.83
C PRO A 46 -9.34 23.54 -6.41
N GLU A 47 -8.37 23.91 -5.58
CA GLU A 47 -7.04 24.28 -6.05
C GLU A 47 -6.10 23.08 -6.20
N ILE A 48 -6.34 21.96 -5.50
CA ILE A 48 -5.47 20.79 -5.56
C ILE A 48 -5.75 20.00 -6.85
N LYS A 49 -4.71 19.73 -7.61
CA LYS A 49 -4.75 19.01 -8.90
C LYS A 49 -4.00 17.68 -8.87
N VAL A 50 -2.94 17.60 -8.09
CA VAL A 50 -2.10 16.41 -7.96
C VAL A 50 -1.59 16.27 -6.53
N ILE A 51 -1.54 15.02 -6.06
CA ILE A 51 -0.89 14.65 -4.81
C ILE A 51 0.15 13.55 -5.08
N VAL A 52 1.31 13.69 -4.43
CA VAL A 52 2.35 12.65 -4.40
C VAL A 52 2.46 12.12 -2.98
N PHE A 53 2.32 10.81 -2.83
CA PHE A 53 2.59 10.07 -1.60
C PHE A 53 3.99 9.46 -1.67
N GLU A 54 4.79 9.70 -0.66
CA GLU A 54 6.15 9.18 -0.52
C GLU A 54 6.47 8.88 0.94
N SER A 55 7.64 8.34 1.22
CA SER A 55 8.06 7.93 2.56
C SER A 55 9.33 8.64 2.99
N ALA A 56 9.40 9.01 4.27
CA ALA A 56 10.64 9.44 4.91
C ALA A 56 11.59 8.26 5.22
N ASP A 57 11.08 7.04 5.25
CA ASP A 57 11.87 5.83 5.46
C ASP A 57 12.40 5.29 4.12
N PRO A 58 13.73 5.06 3.99
CA PRO A 58 14.33 4.61 2.73
C PRO A 58 14.02 3.15 2.39
N ASP A 59 13.64 2.32 3.38
CA ASP A 59 13.42 0.89 3.21
C ASP A 59 11.95 0.49 3.20
N PHE A 60 11.06 1.37 3.68
CA PHE A 60 9.62 1.11 3.80
C PHE A 60 8.79 2.29 3.30
N PHE A 61 8.05 2.08 2.22
CA PHE A 61 7.01 3.02 1.79
C PHE A 61 5.87 3.01 2.80
N LEU A 62 5.18 1.88 2.91
CA LEU A 62 4.25 1.48 3.97
C LEU A 62 4.43 -0.02 4.14
N ALA A 63 4.93 -0.48 5.31
CA ALA A 63 5.27 -1.88 5.49
C ALA A 63 4.05 -2.80 5.35
N HIS A 64 3.07 -2.64 6.21
CA HIS A 64 1.77 -3.32 6.20
C HIS A 64 0.90 -2.77 7.35
N TYR A 65 -0.26 -3.40 7.62
CA TYR A 65 -1.11 -3.04 8.76
C TYR A 65 -0.48 -3.48 10.08
N ASP A 66 -0.59 -2.65 11.13
CA ASP A 66 -0.13 -2.97 12.47
C ASP A 66 -1.03 -4.07 13.08
N VAL A 67 -0.51 -5.30 13.13
CA VAL A 67 -1.25 -6.46 13.68
C VAL A 67 -1.24 -6.51 15.21
N LEU A 68 -0.44 -5.66 15.86
CA LEU A 68 -0.36 -5.52 17.32
C LEU A 68 -1.23 -4.38 17.86
N VAL A 69 -1.84 -3.60 16.97
CA VAL A 69 -2.74 -2.51 17.38
C VAL A 69 -3.86 -3.03 18.28
N ASP A 70 -4.23 -2.23 19.27
CA ASP A 70 -5.39 -2.55 20.11
C ASP A 70 -6.66 -2.65 19.24
N LYS A 71 -7.23 -3.84 19.22
CA LYS A 71 -8.46 -4.14 18.46
C LYS A 71 -9.64 -3.25 18.85
N ALA A 72 -9.68 -2.77 20.10
CA ALA A 72 -10.69 -1.84 20.55
C ALA A 72 -10.57 -0.48 19.82
N ARG A 73 -9.36 -0.02 19.53
CA ARG A 73 -9.14 1.21 18.75
C ARG A 73 -9.67 1.07 17.32
N THR A 74 -9.36 -0.04 16.65
CA THR A 74 -9.88 -0.31 15.31
C THR A 74 -11.40 -0.44 15.30
N ALA A 75 -11.98 -1.15 16.28
CA ALA A 75 -13.42 -1.35 16.40
C ALA A 75 -14.18 -0.05 16.74
N ALA A 76 -13.53 0.91 17.39
CA ALA A 76 -14.12 2.20 17.75
C ALA A 76 -14.12 3.21 16.59
N MET A 77 -13.41 2.95 15.50
CA MET A 77 -13.42 3.82 14.33
C MET A 77 -14.80 3.83 13.67
N ALA A 78 -15.34 5.02 13.43
CA ALA A 78 -16.58 5.17 12.70
C ALA A 78 -16.41 4.75 11.24
N LYS A 79 -17.45 4.21 10.65
CA LYS A 79 -17.49 3.99 9.20
C LYS A 79 -17.30 5.31 8.47
N GLY A 80 -16.59 5.27 7.35
CA GLY A 80 -16.38 6.43 6.51
C GLY A 80 -17.64 6.84 5.71
N PRO A 81 -17.57 7.92 4.93
CA PRO A 81 -18.67 8.42 4.10
C PRO A 81 -19.26 7.39 3.13
N THR A 82 -18.48 6.39 2.69
CA THR A 82 -18.98 5.29 1.85
C THR A 82 -19.83 4.26 2.61
N GLY A 83 -19.92 4.36 3.95
CA GLY A 83 -20.56 3.36 4.82
C GLY A 83 -19.69 2.12 5.07
N MET A 84 -18.50 2.05 4.51
CA MET A 84 -17.56 0.93 4.65
C MET A 84 -16.70 1.06 5.92
N HIS A 85 -15.96 -0.01 6.22
CA HIS A 85 -14.88 0.01 7.19
C HIS A 85 -13.88 1.12 6.85
N PRO A 86 -13.32 1.86 7.83
CA PRO A 86 -12.47 3.03 7.59
C PRO A 86 -11.32 2.79 6.60
N TRP A 87 -10.68 1.62 6.67
CA TRP A 87 -9.62 1.28 5.71
C TRP A 87 -10.13 1.16 4.28
N LEU A 88 -11.25 0.46 4.07
CA LEU A 88 -11.85 0.36 2.74
C LEU A 88 -12.36 1.70 2.22
N ASP A 89 -12.90 2.53 3.11
CA ASP A 89 -13.34 3.89 2.78
C ASP A 89 -12.17 4.73 2.23
N VAL A 90 -11.02 4.69 2.91
CA VAL A 90 -9.78 5.35 2.45
C VAL A 90 -9.40 4.85 1.06
N LEU A 91 -9.33 3.54 0.84
CA LEU A 91 -8.90 2.95 -0.44
C LEU A 91 -9.85 3.28 -1.59
N VAL A 92 -11.15 3.21 -1.35
CA VAL A 92 -12.18 3.46 -2.37
C VAL A 92 -12.24 4.96 -2.72
N ARG A 93 -12.29 5.83 -1.71
CA ARG A 93 -12.35 7.28 -1.94
C ARG A 93 -11.10 7.81 -2.61
N LEU A 94 -9.90 7.38 -2.17
CA LEU A 94 -8.63 7.81 -2.79
C LEU A 94 -8.62 7.55 -4.30
N SER A 95 -9.14 6.40 -4.73
CA SER A 95 -9.20 6.07 -6.17
C SER A 95 -10.11 7.01 -6.97
N LYS A 96 -11.09 7.67 -6.32
CA LYS A 96 -12.15 8.46 -6.96
C LYS A 96 -12.02 9.96 -6.75
N VAL A 97 -11.05 10.42 -5.93
CA VAL A 97 -10.85 11.88 -5.75
C VAL A 97 -10.64 12.59 -7.09
N PRO A 98 -11.17 13.82 -7.29
CA PRO A 98 -10.98 14.58 -8.52
C PRO A 98 -9.57 15.22 -8.60
N VAL A 99 -8.57 14.48 -8.15
CA VAL A 99 -7.16 14.86 -8.07
C VAL A 99 -6.33 13.67 -8.54
N VAL A 100 -5.25 13.90 -9.29
CA VAL A 100 -4.34 12.83 -9.70
C VAL A 100 -3.48 12.41 -8.53
N SER A 101 -3.59 11.16 -8.09
CA SER A 101 -2.82 10.59 -6.98
C SER A 101 -1.65 9.75 -7.49
N ILE A 102 -0.45 10.01 -6.97
CA ILE A 102 0.80 9.34 -7.37
C ILE A 102 1.44 8.73 -6.14
N ALA A 103 1.72 7.43 -6.15
CA ALA A 103 2.61 6.78 -5.20
C ALA A 103 4.04 6.77 -5.78
N SER A 104 4.97 7.43 -5.07
CA SER A 104 6.41 7.40 -5.32
C SER A 104 7.04 6.39 -4.37
N ILE A 105 7.26 5.17 -4.86
CA ILE A 105 7.56 4.01 -4.03
C ILE A 105 9.06 3.79 -3.96
N ARG A 106 9.62 3.99 -2.78
CA ARG A 106 10.96 3.57 -2.40
C ARG A 106 10.83 2.63 -1.20
N GLY A 107 11.56 1.51 -1.23
CA GLY A 107 11.40 0.48 -0.20
C GLY A 107 10.13 -0.36 -0.34
N ARG A 108 9.71 -0.97 0.76
CA ARG A 108 8.66 -2.00 0.79
C ARG A 108 7.27 -1.41 0.89
N ALA A 109 6.38 -1.90 0.02
CA ALA A 109 4.95 -1.65 0.03
C ALA A 109 4.22 -3.01 0.02
N ARG A 110 3.92 -3.57 1.19
CA ARG A 110 3.33 -4.90 1.32
C ARG A 110 1.97 -4.86 2.02
N GLY A 111 1.11 -5.85 1.78
CA GLY A 111 -0.19 -5.92 2.42
C GLY A 111 -0.95 -4.60 2.31
N ALA A 112 -1.35 -4.00 3.42
CA ALA A 112 -2.03 -2.70 3.44
C ALA A 112 -1.24 -1.60 2.72
N GLY A 113 0.09 -1.60 2.76
CA GLY A 113 0.91 -0.64 2.02
C GLY A 113 0.79 -0.80 0.50
N SER A 114 0.73 -2.05 0.02
CA SER A 114 0.46 -2.35 -1.38
C SER A 114 -0.98 -2.01 -1.75
N GLU A 115 -1.97 -2.31 -0.89
CA GLU A 115 -3.37 -1.95 -1.09
C GLU A 115 -3.55 -0.43 -1.24
N PHE A 116 -2.84 0.35 -0.42
CA PHE A 116 -2.80 1.81 -0.55
C PHE A 116 -2.19 2.26 -1.87
N ALA A 117 -1.02 1.72 -2.24
CA ALA A 117 -0.36 2.06 -3.51
C ALA A 117 -1.25 1.72 -4.72
N LEU A 118 -1.97 0.58 -4.68
CA LEU A 118 -2.93 0.18 -5.71
C LEU A 118 -4.17 1.08 -5.79
N SER A 119 -4.45 1.85 -4.74
CA SER A 119 -5.55 2.81 -4.71
C SER A 119 -5.16 4.18 -5.24
N CYS A 120 -3.87 4.46 -5.41
CA CYS A 120 -3.39 5.62 -6.16
C CYS A 120 -3.57 5.40 -7.67
N ASP A 121 -3.77 6.49 -8.42
CA ASP A 121 -3.92 6.43 -9.88
C ASP A 121 -2.64 5.95 -10.55
N ILE A 122 -1.50 6.46 -10.11
CA ILE A 122 -0.18 6.20 -10.70
C ILE A 122 0.78 5.71 -9.63
N ARG A 123 1.60 4.71 -9.98
CA ARG A 123 2.68 4.17 -9.14
C ARG A 123 3.99 4.29 -9.91
N PHE A 124 4.90 5.13 -9.42
CA PHE A 124 6.30 5.14 -9.84
C PHE A 124 7.16 4.52 -8.75
N ALA A 125 8.10 3.69 -9.10
CA ALA A 125 8.89 2.92 -8.15
C ALA A 125 10.39 3.06 -8.43
N SER A 126 11.21 3.01 -7.37
CA SER A 126 12.65 2.80 -7.52
C SER A 126 12.89 1.42 -8.14
N ALA A 127 13.66 1.37 -9.22
CA ALA A 127 14.00 0.11 -9.90
C ALA A 127 14.77 -0.85 -8.97
N GLU A 128 15.65 -0.29 -8.11
CA GLU A 128 16.56 -1.03 -7.27
C GLU A 128 16.03 -1.28 -5.86
N LYS A 129 15.23 -0.34 -5.31
CA LYS A 129 14.86 -0.38 -3.88
C LYS A 129 13.40 -0.75 -3.63
N ALA A 130 12.52 -0.50 -4.59
CA ALA A 130 11.10 -0.80 -4.39
C ALA A 130 10.85 -2.30 -4.38
N VAL A 131 10.02 -2.72 -3.42
CA VAL A 131 9.53 -4.10 -3.28
C VAL A 131 8.05 -4.06 -2.98
N LEU A 132 7.23 -4.66 -3.83
CA LEU A 132 5.79 -4.77 -3.62
C LEU A 132 5.41 -6.23 -3.34
N GLY A 133 4.32 -6.46 -2.60
CA GLY A 133 3.85 -7.82 -2.34
C GLY A 133 2.55 -7.88 -1.55
N GLN A 134 1.94 -9.07 -1.58
CA GLN A 134 0.75 -9.44 -0.80
C GLN A 134 1.07 -10.72 -0.04
N PHE A 135 1.56 -10.60 1.19
CA PHE A 135 2.09 -11.73 1.96
C PHE A 135 1.01 -12.52 2.75
N GLU A 136 -0.21 -12.02 2.79
CA GLU A 136 -1.27 -12.51 3.68
C GLU A 136 -1.57 -13.99 3.51
N VAL A 137 -1.58 -14.49 2.26
CA VAL A 137 -1.85 -15.92 1.99
C VAL A 137 -0.73 -16.79 2.57
N GLY A 138 0.52 -16.32 2.56
CA GLY A 138 1.65 -17.01 3.18
C GLY A 138 1.48 -17.28 4.68
N VAL A 139 0.78 -16.38 5.39
CA VAL A 139 0.43 -16.58 6.80
C VAL A 139 -0.94 -17.23 7.02
N GLY A 140 -1.70 -17.52 5.95
CA GLY A 140 -3.01 -18.15 5.99
C GLY A 140 -4.19 -17.17 6.08
N ALA A 141 -3.95 -15.88 5.84
CA ALA A 141 -4.98 -14.85 5.77
C ALA A 141 -5.35 -14.51 4.31
N VAL A 142 -6.48 -13.84 4.11
CA VAL A 142 -6.88 -13.26 2.83
C VAL A 142 -6.62 -11.74 2.89
N PRO A 143 -6.03 -11.09 1.88
CA PRO A 143 -5.85 -9.65 1.87
C PRO A 143 -7.17 -8.88 2.02
N GLY A 144 -7.23 -7.96 2.99
CA GLY A 144 -8.48 -7.33 3.42
C GLY A 144 -8.96 -6.17 2.56
N GLY A 145 -8.05 -5.40 1.98
CA GLY A 145 -8.36 -4.26 1.10
C GLY A 145 -8.69 -4.65 -0.34
N ASN A 146 -8.90 -5.94 -0.60
CA ASN A 146 -9.22 -6.51 -1.90
C ASN A 146 -8.25 -6.11 -3.03
N PRO A 147 -6.94 -6.28 -2.86
CA PRO A 147 -5.98 -6.08 -3.95
C PRO A 147 -6.25 -7.04 -5.12
N MET A 148 -6.91 -8.17 -4.89
CA MET A 148 -7.27 -9.16 -5.91
C MET A 148 -8.07 -8.54 -7.06
N ALA A 149 -9.08 -7.71 -6.74
CA ALA A 149 -9.89 -7.06 -7.76
C ALA A 149 -9.08 -6.05 -8.58
N ARG A 150 -8.21 -5.27 -7.94
CA ARG A 150 -7.36 -4.28 -8.62
C ARG A 150 -6.26 -4.93 -9.45
N LEU A 151 -5.54 -5.90 -8.89
CA LEU A 151 -4.46 -6.61 -9.58
C LEU A 151 -4.96 -7.39 -10.80
N ALA A 152 -6.14 -8.03 -10.71
CA ALA A 152 -6.72 -8.74 -11.85
C ALA A 152 -6.98 -7.81 -13.04
N GLY A 153 -7.44 -6.58 -12.78
CA GLY A 153 -7.63 -5.55 -13.82
C GLY A 153 -6.31 -5.01 -14.38
N LEU A 154 -5.30 -4.79 -13.52
CA LEU A 154 -4.02 -4.20 -13.92
C LEU A 154 -3.11 -5.15 -14.69
N MET A 155 -3.04 -6.42 -14.30
CA MET A 155 -2.04 -7.36 -14.80
C MET A 155 -2.60 -8.68 -15.36
N GLY A 156 -3.92 -8.84 -15.33
CA GLY A 156 -4.61 -10.06 -15.73
C GLY A 156 -4.57 -11.16 -14.67
N ARG A 157 -5.50 -12.13 -14.79
CA ARG A 157 -5.76 -13.18 -13.79
C ARG A 157 -4.51 -13.98 -13.39
N GLY A 158 -3.68 -14.39 -14.36
CA GLY A 158 -2.53 -15.27 -14.08
C GLY A 158 -1.51 -14.62 -13.17
N ARG A 159 -1.09 -13.39 -13.49
CA ARG A 159 -0.14 -12.62 -12.67
C ARG A 159 -0.72 -12.22 -11.31
N ALA A 160 -2.01 -11.86 -11.27
CA ALA A 160 -2.68 -11.56 -10.00
C ALA A 160 -2.70 -12.78 -9.05
N ILE A 161 -2.92 -13.99 -9.57
CA ILE A 161 -2.81 -15.23 -8.80
C ILE A 161 -1.38 -15.44 -8.31
N GLU A 162 -0.38 -15.27 -9.17
CA GLU A 162 1.03 -15.41 -8.81
C GLU A 162 1.42 -14.44 -7.67
N VAL A 163 1.04 -13.16 -7.76
CA VAL A 163 1.32 -12.17 -6.71
C VAL A 163 0.64 -12.53 -5.40
N VAL A 164 -0.68 -12.81 -5.42
CA VAL A 164 -1.47 -12.97 -4.19
C VAL A 164 -1.28 -14.34 -3.56
N LEU A 165 -1.29 -15.41 -4.36
CA LEU A 165 -1.18 -16.78 -3.83
C LEU A 165 0.26 -17.22 -3.65
N GLY A 166 1.21 -16.66 -4.42
CA GLY A 166 2.64 -16.86 -4.23
C GLY A 166 3.14 -16.20 -2.95
N ALA A 167 2.50 -15.10 -2.54
CA ALA A 167 2.84 -14.34 -1.33
C ALA A 167 4.31 -13.89 -1.29
N ASP A 168 4.93 -13.71 -2.44
CA ASP A 168 6.33 -13.37 -2.62
C ASP A 168 6.53 -11.86 -2.85
N ASP A 169 7.78 -11.44 -2.85
CA ASP A 169 8.22 -10.08 -3.08
C ASP A 169 8.48 -9.81 -4.57
N PHE A 170 7.97 -8.69 -5.06
CA PHE A 170 8.13 -8.24 -6.44
C PHE A 170 9.03 -6.98 -6.47
N PRO A 171 10.32 -7.12 -6.83
CA PRO A 171 11.23 -5.99 -7.00
C PRO A 171 10.73 -5.02 -8.07
N GLY A 172 11.08 -3.72 -7.94
CA GLY A 172 10.57 -2.65 -8.79
C GLY A 172 10.60 -2.94 -10.29
N ALA A 173 11.72 -3.45 -10.81
CA ALA A 173 11.84 -3.81 -12.23
C ALA A 173 10.92 -4.97 -12.67
N LEU A 174 10.62 -5.92 -11.79
CA LEU A 174 9.66 -6.99 -12.06
C LEU A 174 8.23 -6.46 -11.94
N ALA A 175 7.97 -5.61 -10.95
CA ALA A 175 6.68 -4.97 -10.73
C ALA A 175 6.24 -4.13 -11.95
N GLU A 176 7.15 -3.43 -12.62
CA GLU A 176 6.86 -2.75 -13.90
C GLU A 176 6.46 -3.73 -14.99
N ARG A 177 7.21 -4.82 -15.21
CA ARG A 177 6.90 -5.83 -16.22
C ARG A 177 5.54 -6.51 -16.00
N TYR A 178 5.10 -6.59 -14.75
CA TYR A 178 3.79 -7.16 -14.38
C TYR A 178 2.65 -6.15 -14.51
N GLY A 179 2.94 -4.85 -14.58
CA GLY A 179 1.94 -3.79 -14.50
C GLY A 179 1.50 -3.51 -13.05
N TYR A 180 2.26 -3.98 -12.06
CA TYR A 180 2.05 -3.65 -10.65
C TYR A 180 2.35 -2.17 -10.41
N VAL A 181 3.37 -1.64 -11.08
CA VAL A 181 3.70 -0.22 -11.14
C VAL A 181 3.74 0.26 -12.60
N ASN A 182 3.52 1.56 -12.80
CA ASN A 182 3.54 2.17 -14.13
C ASN A 182 4.95 2.24 -14.71
N ARG A 183 5.94 2.57 -13.86
CA ARG A 183 7.36 2.65 -14.23
C ARG A 183 8.26 2.34 -13.05
N ALA A 184 9.33 1.60 -13.31
CA ALA A 184 10.50 1.48 -12.44
C ALA A 184 11.57 2.46 -12.95
N ILE A 185 11.94 3.41 -12.12
CA ILE A 185 12.88 4.50 -12.42
C ILE A 185 14.17 4.23 -11.63
N PRO A 186 15.37 4.46 -12.19
CA PRO A 186 16.60 4.40 -11.42
C PRO A 186 16.48 5.23 -10.12
N ASP A 187 16.91 4.68 -9.01
CA ASP A 187 16.67 5.29 -7.69
C ASP A 187 17.14 6.74 -7.60
N ALA A 188 18.28 7.03 -8.22
CA ALA A 188 18.86 8.38 -8.25
C ALA A 188 17.99 9.40 -9.01
N ASP A 189 17.14 8.94 -9.93
CA ASP A 189 16.32 9.79 -10.80
C ASP A 189 14.86 9.89 -10.34
N LEU A 190 14.41 9.02 -9.42
CA LEU A 190 13.00 8.86 -9.06
C LEU A 190 12.38 10.19 -8.61
N ASP A 191 13.01 10.90 -7.67
CA ASP A 191 12.44 12.13 -7.11
C ASP A 191 12.31 13.22 -8.18
N ALA A 192 13.35 13.40 -8.99
CA ALA A 192 13.33 14.38 -10.07
C ALA A 192 12.30 14.03 -11.15
N PHE A 193 12.10 12.75 -11.44
CA PHE A 193 11.11 12.27 -12.39
C PHE A 193 9.69 12.54 -11.87
N VAL A 194 9.40 12.16 -10.63
CA VAL A 194 8.07 12.34 -10.01
C VAL A 194 7.75 13.83 -9.85
N ASP A 195 8.69 14.65 -9.39
CA ASP A 195 8.49 16.10 -9.23
C ASP A 195 8.17 16.76 -10.57
N ARG A 196 8.92 16.46 -11.64
CA ARG A 196 8.62 16.98 -12.99
C ARG A 196 7.23 16.57 -13.46
N PHE A 197 6.86 15.30 -13.25
CA PHE A 197 5.56 14.79 -13.68
C PHE A 197 4.43 15.46 -12.89
N ALA A 198 4.55 15.58 -11.56
CA ALA A 198 3.56 16.24 -10.72
C ALA A 198 3.41 17.73 -11.07
N ARG A 199 4.50 18.46 -11.27
CA ARG A 199 4.46 19.88 -11.70
C ARG A 199 3.79 20.03 -13.08
N ARG A 200 4.02 19.10 -13.98
CA ARG A 200 3.32 19.09 -15.28
C ARG A 200 1.81 18.98 -15.10
N ILE A 201 1.33 18.04 -14.27
CA ILE A 201 -0.11 17.87 -13.97
C ILE A 201 -0.67 19.11 -13.28
N ALA A 202 0.06 19.67 -12.30
CA ALA A 202 -0.36 20.87 -11.58
C ALA A 202 -0.58 22.08 -12.51
N GLY A 203 0.09 22.12 -13.65
CA GLY A 203 -0.07 23.18 -14.67
C GLY A 203 -1.32 23.03 -15.55
N PHE A 204 -2.06 21.93 -15.46
CA PHE A 204 -3.22 21.69 -16.33
C PHE A 204 -4.53 22.22 -15.70
N ASP A 205 -5.58 22.27 -16.52
CA ASP A 205 -6.93 22.59 -16.07
C ASP A 205 -7.49 21.49 -15.16
N LYS A 206 -7.99 21.86 -13.98
CA LYS A 206 -8.52 20.89 -13.01
C LYS A 206 -9.77 20.17 -13.51
N GLY A 207 -10.67 20.88 -14.18
CA GLY A 207 -11.90 20.31 -14.73
C GLY A 207 -11.58 19.22 -15.74
N ALA A 208 -10.67 19.52 -16.68
CA ALA A 208 -10.24 18.55 -17.69
C ALA A 208 -9.56 17.31 -17.07
N LEU A 209 -8.73 17.49 -16.02
CA LEU A 209 -8.12 16.37 -15.29
C LEU A 209 -9.17 15.50 -14.61
N ALA A 210 -10.11 16.11 -13.88
CA ALA A 210 -11.15 15.40 -13.15
C ALA A 210 -12.10 14.65 -14.08
N ASP A 211 -12.53 15.28 -15.19
CA ASP A 211 -13.42 14.65 -16.16
C ASP A 211 -12.75 13.48 -16.87
N ALA A 212 -11.51 13.65 -17.33
CA ALA A 212 -10.78 12.58 -17.98
C ALA A 212 -10.55 11.39 -17.04
N LYS A 213 -10.14 11.68 -15.77
CA LYS A 213 -9.98 10.65 -14.74
C LYS A 213 -11.29 9.90 -14.48
N ARG A 214 -12.41 10.61 -14.34
CA ARG A 214 -13.73 9.99 -14.11
C ARG A 214 -14.09 8.98 -15.20
N PHE A 215 -13.88 9.29 -16.47
CA PHE A 215 -14.15 8.33 -17.56
C PHE A 215 -13.21 7.12 -17.53
N ILE A 216 -11.95 7.30 -17.14
CA ILE A 216 -11.00 6.19 -16.95
C ILE A 216 -11.46 5.32 -15.78
N ASP A 217 -11.84 5.95 -14.66
CA ASP A 217 -12.29 5.27 -13.45
C ASP A 217 -13.55 4.43 -13.71
N GLU A 218 -14.56 4.99 -14.39
CA GLU A 218 -15.79 4.29 -14.79
C GLU A 218 -15.50 3.04 -15.65
N ALA A 219 -14.44 3.07 -16.45
CA ALA A 219 -14.07 1.96 -17.34
C ALA A 219 -13.16 0.91 -16.67
N SER A 220 -12.50 1.23 -15.56
CA SER A 220 -11.38 0.43 -15.06
C SER A 220 -11.39 0.11 -13.57
N LEU A 221 -12.06 0.89 -12.72
CA LEU A 221 -12.11 0.59 -11.30
C LEU A 221 -13.05 -0.59 -11.00
N PRO A 222 -12.67 -1.47 -10.06
CA PRO A 222 -13.57 -2.51 -9.57
C PRO A 222 -14.76 -1.88 -8.84
N GLY A 223 -15.92 -2.53 -8.91
CA GLY A 223 -17.11 -2.09 -8.17
C GLY A 223 -16.91 -2.10 -6.66
N ASP A 224 -17.48 -1.11 -5.99
CA ASP A 224 -17.33 -0.90 -4.54
C ASP A 224 -17.82 -2.09 -3.71
N GLU A 225 -18.84 -2.79 -4.21
CA GLU A 225 -19.43 -3.98 -3.59
C GLU A 225 -18.48 -5.17 -3.46
N LEU A 226 -17.36 -5.16 -4.19
CA LEU A 226 -16.35 -6.22 -4.13
C LEU A 226 -15.43 -6.11 -2.89
N PHE A 227 -15.37 -4.94 -2.25
CA PHE A 227 -14.41 -4.72 -1.15
C PHE A 227 -14.87 -5.29 0.20
N PRO A 228 -16.11 -5.07 0.69
CA PRO A 228 -16.52 -5.56 2.00
C PRO A 228 -16.39 -7.08 2.18
N PRO A 229 -16.76 -7.94 1.21
CA PRO A 229 -16.62 -9.39 1.37
C PRO A 229 -15.16 -9.85 1.57
N ALA A 230 -14.18 -9.17 0.95
CA ALA A 230 -12.77 -9.49 1.12
C ALA A 230 -12.29 -9.17 2.54
N LEU A 231 -12.71 -8.04 3.11
CA LEU A 231 -12.40 -7.67 4.49
C LEU A 231 -13.07 -8.61 5.49
N ASP A 232 -14.33 -9.00 5.26
CA ASP A 232 -15.01 -10.00 6.10
C ASP A 232 -14.22 -11.32 6.09
N GLN A 233 -13.79 -11.77 4.92
CA GLN A 233 -12.98 -12.98 4.78
C GLN A 233 -11.59 -12.83 5.43
N PHE A 234 -10.98 -11.64 5.40
CA PHE A 234 -9.77 -11.35 6.17
C PHE A 234 -10.00 -11.61 7.66
N PHE A 235 -11.03 -11.01 8.26
CA PHE A 235 -11.34 -11.21 9.68
C PHE A 235 -11.65 -12.67 10.03
N ILE A 236 -12.30 -13.41 9.16
CA ILE A 236 -12.54 -14.86 9.33
C ILE A 236 -11.21 -15.61 9.28
N SER A 237 -10.38 -15.34 8.29
CA SER A 237 -9.12 -16.08 8.06
C SER A 237 -8.09 -15.82 9.17
N THR A 238 -7.99 -14.60 9.70
CA THR A 238 -7.08 -14.26 10.81
C THR A 238 -7.43 -14.94 12.14
N ARG A 239 -8.67 -15.46 12.29
CA ARG A 239 -9.09 -16.21 13.48
C ARG A 239 -8.71 -17.70 13.43
N ARG A 240 -8.29 -18.21 12.29
CA ARG A 240 -7.90 -19.64 12.13
C ARG A 240 -6.70 -19.95 13.03
N PRO A 241 -6.67 -21.12 13.72
CA PRO A 241 -5.55 -21.50 14.57
C PRO A 241 -4.21 -21.51 13.83
N THR A 242 -4.20 -22.00 12.58
CA THR A 242 -2.99 -22.03 11.74
C THR A 242 -2.46 -20.65 11.40
N THR A 243 -3.32 -19.68 11.09
CA THR A 243 -2.94 -18.30 10.82
C THR A 243 -2.34 -17.64 12.07
N ARG A 244 -2.99 -17.84 13.23
CA ARG A 244 -2.47 -17.32 14.51
C ARG A 244 -1.11 -17.89 14.86
N ALA A 245 -0.91 -19.20 14.67
CA ALA A 245 0.36 -19.86 14.93
C ALA A 245 1.49 -19.34 14.04
N ARG A 246 1.23 -19.16 12.73
CA ARG A 246 2.20 -18.60 11.78
C ARG A 246 2.53 -17.14 12.12
N MET A 247 1.52 -16.34 12.41
CA MET A 247 1.70 -14.93 12.78
C MET A 247 2.51 -14.79 14.07
N ALA A 248 2.26 -15.63 15.09
CA ALA A 248 3.04 -15.65 16.33
C ALA A 248 4.52 -15.91 16.07
N LYS A 249 4.85 -16.90 15.24
CA LYS A 249 6.24 -17.20 14.85
C LYS A 249 6.92 -16.01 14.16
N LEU A 250 6.24 -15.34 13.24
CA LEU A 250 6.81 -14.16 12.59
C LEU A 250 7.04 -13.00 13.56
N LEU A 251 6.11 -12.76 14.50
CA LEU A 251 6.27 -11.75 15.54
C LEU A 251 7.45 -12.05 16.48
N GLU A 252 7.59 -13.31 16.90
CA GLU A 252 8.75 -13.76 17.68
C GLU A 252 10.06 -13.56 16.91
N ALA A 253 10.06 -13.81 15.59
CA ALA A 253 11.22 -13.64 14.74
C ALA A 253 11.52 -12.18 14.36
N GLY A 254 10.63 -11.23 14.70
CA GLY A 254 10.90 -9.79 14.53
C GLY A 254 9.99 -9.06 13.54
N LEU A 255 8.84 -9.63 13.16
CA LEU A 255 7.82 -8.91 12.40
C LEU A 255 7.42 -7.62 13.14
N GLN A 256 7.15 -6.55 12.41
CA GLN A 256 6.86 -5.20 12.90
C GLN A 256 8.04 -4.50 13.58
N LYS A 257 9.24 -5.02 13.41
CA LYS A 257 10.48 -4.37 13.81
C LYS A 257 11.38 -4.17 12.59
N ARG A 258 12.30 -3.24 12.64
CA ARG A 258 13.34 -3.12 11.58
C ARG A 258 14.29 -4.31 11.69
N SER A 259 13.97 -5.40 11.06
CA SER A 259 14.61 -6.71 11.17
C SER A 259 14.75 -7.38 9.82
N ASP A 260 15.50 -8.48 9.75
CA ASP A 260 15.61 -9.32 8.56
C ASP A 260 14.24 -9.89 8.12
N ILE A 261 13.37 -10.21 9.08
CA ILE A 261 12.00 -10.68 8.77
C ILE A 261 11.24 -9.64 7.93
N GLU A 262 11.28 -8.37 8.33
CA GLU A 262 10.60 -7.30 7.59
C GLU A 262 11.30 -6.96 6.26
N LEU A 263 12.61 -7.05 6.23
CA LEU A 263 13.35 -6.79 5.00
C LEU A 263 13.09 -7.86 3.93
N ASN A 264 12.86 -9.12 4.33
CA ASN A 264 12.73 -10.28 3.44
C ASN A 264 11.40 -11.04 3.64
N LEU A 265 10.30 -10.34 3.94
CA LEU A 265 9.04 -10.95 4.40
C LEU A 265 8.45 -11.95 3.40
N GLY A 266 8.52 -11.70 2.08
CA GLY A 266 8.03 -12.62 1.06
C GLY A 266 8.69 -14.02 1.18
N GLU A 267 10.01 -14.06 1.31
CA GLU A 267 10.74 -15.31 1.53
C GLU A 267 10.42 -15.94 2.89
N ARG A 268 10.37 -15.11 3.94
CA ARG A 268 10.17 -15.57 5.31
C ARG A 268 8.79 -16.18 5.57
N VAL A 269 7.72 -15.70 4.93
CA VAL A 269 6.39 -16.30 5.09
C VAL A 269 6.33 -17.72 4.52
N ALA A 270 7.08 -18.04 3.48
CA ALA A 270 7.15 -19.38 2.91
C ALA A 270 7.77 -20.40 3.87
N SER A 271 8.70 -19.97 4.73
CA SER A 271 9.36 -20.86 5.71
C SER A 271 8.52 -21.10 6.97
N THR A 272 7.54 -20.22 7.29
CA THR A 272 6.68 -20.41 8.48
C THR A 272 5.89 -21.71 8.49
N GLY A 273 5.56 -22.23 7.31
CA GLY A 273 4.82 -23.50 7.13
C GLY A 273 5.69 -24.75 7.26
N ARG A 274 7.01 -24.61 7.08
CA ARG A 274 7.96 -25.76 7.08
C ARG A 274 8.62 -26.02 8.43
N GLY A 275 8.50 -25.14 9.40
CA GLY A 275 9.17 -25.28 10.71
C GLY A 275 10.58 -24.69 10.78
N ASP A 276 11.12 -24.13 9.70
CA ASP A 276 12.55 -23.86 9.51
C ASP A 276 13.01 -22.41 9.82
N LEU A 277 12.24 -21.61 10.53
CA LEU A 277 12.63 -20.21 10.86
C LEU A 277 13.91 -20.08 11.72
N ALA A 278 14.45 -21.19 12.25
CA ALA A 278 15.56 -21.17 13.20
C ALA A 278 16.93 -21.56 12.61
N SER A 279 17.05 -21.99 11.34
CA SER A 279 18.26 -22.68 10.88
C SER A 279 19.15 -21.92 9.88
N GLU A 280 18.76 -20.75 9.37
CA GLU A 280 19.54 -20.06 8.32
C GLU A 280 20.42 -18.88 8.78
N THR A 281 20.56 -18.64 10.10
CA THR A 281 21.47 -17.60 10.59
C THR A 281 22.95 -18.04 10.70
N ALA A 282 23.29 -19.22 10.21
CA ALA A 282 24.68 -19.71 10.21
C ALA A 282 25.09 -20.17 8.80
N ALA A 283 25.44 -19.24 7.94
CA ALA A 283 26.36 -19.53 6.83
C ALA A 283 27.80 -19.47 7.37
N PRO A 284 28.62 -20.51 7.26
CA PRO A 284 30.00 -20.41 7.64
C PRO A 284 30.74 -19.57 6.59
N GLU A 285 31.50 -18.59 7.08
CA GLU A 285 32.58 -17.95 6.32
C GLU A 285 33.56 -19.04 5.82
N GLN A 286 33.71 -19.13 4.52
CA GLN A 286 34.91 -19.69 3.88
C GLN A 286 35.33 -18.78 2.71
#